data_1ea8b275c53f0ce03a3bc233268851c1
#
_entry.id   1ea8b275c53f0ce03a3bc233268851c1
#
_cell.length_a   1.000
_cell.length_b   1.000
_cell.length_c   1.000
_cell.angle_alpha   90.00
_cell.angle_beta   90.00
_cell.angle_gamma   90.00
#
_symmetry.space_group_name_H-M   'P 1'
#
loop_
_entity.id
_entity.type
_entity.pdbx_description
1 polymer ?
#
loop_
_entity_poly.entity_id
_entity_poly.type
_entity_poly.pdbx_seq_one_letter_code
_entity_poly.pdbx_strand_id
1 'polypeptide(L)'
;MAYVPNEWQDRIGTGLNNFTDQNGNELTLTPNPTSITQAGTPFSAEWMNHIEQGISTLDQFFSSVDPVIKKAARAQLGMGKLLWSGNWSMTSGAPASIPGISQYSLILVQNQIAPIICGIETVTGNFVGKGPSRFISASSQSLVEYFAKISVEAQDHVSGLVIGYLTYFGAPNNTVSVTLDNTNEITQIYGLL
;
A
#
# COMPACT_ATOMS: atom_id res chain seq x y z
N MET A 1 0.99 8.56 14.58
CA MET A 1 1.39 9.20 15.85
C MET A 1 2.29 8.18 16.54
N ALA A 2 3.50 8.54 16.93
CA ALA A 2 4.41 7.62 17.61
C ALA A 2 3.96 7.44 19.07
N TYR A 3 4.13 6.24 19.60
CA TYR A 3 3.87 5.96 21.00
C TYR A 3 4.90 6.68 21.89
N VAL A 4 4.43 7.32 22.95
CA VAL A 4 5.27 7.97 23.95
C VAL A 4 5.12 7.19 25.26
N PRO A 5 6.18 6.50 25.73
CA PRO A 5 6.13 5.75 26.98
C PRO A 5 5.86 6.65 28.17
N ASN A 6 5.09 6.15 29.13
CA ASN A 6 5.00 6.74 30.45
C ASN A 6 6.21 6.36 31.29
N GLU A 7 6.66 7.26 32.15
CA GLU A 7 7.66 6.96 33.15
C GLU A 7 6.96 6.67 34.50
N TRP A 8 7.09 5.44 34.94
CA TRP A 8 6.52 4.99 36.22
C TRP A 8 7.54 5.14 37.34
N GLN A 9 7.07 5.57 38.48
CA GLN A 9 7.91 5.76 39.67
C GLN A 9 7.28 5.04 40.84
N ASP A 10 8.11 4.36 41.62
CA ASP A 10 7.66 3.77 42.86
C ASP A 10 7.38 4.86 43.92
N ARG A 11 6.39 4.63 44.70
CA ARG A 11 6.10 5.50 45.83
C ARG A 11 7.25 5.43 46.84
N ILE A 12 7.94 6.55 47.03
CA ILE A 12 9.05 6.67 47.97
C ILE A 12 8.64 7.59 49.11
N GLY A 13 8.88 7.16 50.34
CA GLY A 13 8.59 7.98 51.53
C GLY A 13 8.78 7.21 52.84
N THR A 14 8.69 7.92 53.92
CA THR A 14 8.65 7.34 55.28
C THR A 14 7.21 7.17 55.71
N GLY A 15 6.92 6.15 56.55
CA GLY A 15 5.59 5.92 57.09
C GLY A 15 4.54 5.49 56.07
N LEU A 16 4.96 4.80 54.95
CA LEU A 16 4.05 4.38 53.88
C LEU A 16 2.96 3.39 54.35
N ASN A 17 3.19 2.72 55.49
CA ASN A 17 2.22 1.83 56.15
C ASN A 17 1.50 2.50 57.32
N ASN A 18 1.67 3.80 57.51
CA ASN A 18 0.99 4.54 58.56
C ASN A 18 -0.37 5.02 58.03
N PHE A 19 -1.38 4.80 58.80
CA PHE A 19 -2.76 5.21 58.52
C PHE A 19 -3.28 5.98 59.76
N THR A 20 -4.25 6.81 59.54
CA THR A 20 -4.93 7.51 60.63
C THR A 20 -6.35 6.97 60.74
N ASP A 21 -6.76 6.59 61.94
CA ASP A 21 -8.14 6.19 62.20
C ASP A 21 -9.09 7.42 62.19
N GLN A 22 -10.39 7.16 62.32
CA GLN A 22 -11.41 8.22 62.34
C GLN A 22 -11.31 9.19 63.53
N ASN A 23 -10.52 8.84 64.54
CA ASN A 23 -10.28 9.65 65.76
C ASN A 23 -8.95 10.42 65.65
N GLY A 24 -8.21 10.28 64.55
CA GLY A 24 -6.93 10.92 64.36
C GLY A 24 -5.73 10.16 64.94
N ASN A 25 -5.90 8.92 65.38
CA ASN A 25 -4.79 8.13 65.88
C ASN A 25 -4.00 7.51 64.73
N GLU A 26 -2.68 7.58 64.81
CA GLU A 26 -1.80 6.94 63.82
C GLU A 26 -1.75 5.42 64.06
N LEU A 27 -1.94 4.67 62.97
CA LEU A 27 -1.87 3.21 62.92
C LEU A 27 -0.82 2.78 61.92
N THR A 28 0.10 1.92 62.35
CA THR A 28 1.01 1.23 61.43
C THR A 28 0.47 -0.17 61.18
N LEU A 29 0.07 -0.46 59.94
CA LEU A 29 -0.46 -1.75 59.57
C LEU A 29 0.65 -2.61 58.96
N THR A 30 0.88 -3.78 59.56
CA THR A 30 1.78 -4.79 59.02
C THR A 30 0.95 -5.96 58.52
N PRO A 31 1.09 -6.38 57.26
CA PRO A 31 0.43 -7.57 56.76
C PRO A 31 0.81 -8.79 57.62
N ASN A 32 -0.17 -9.46 58.19
CA ASN A 32 0.05 -10.66 59.03
C ASN A 32 -0.78 -11.84 58.46
N PRO A 33 -0.43 -12.38 57.29
CA PRO A 33 -1.15 -13.51 56.74
C PRO A 33 -0.89 -14.78 57.54
N THR A 34 -1.94 -15.56 57.82
CA THR A 34 -1.85 -16.81 58.52
C THR A 34 -1.09 -17.89 57.77
N SER A 35 -1.16 -17.85 56.46
CA SER A 35 -0.31 -18.65 55.59
C SER A 35 -0.22 -18.02 54.20
N ILE A 36 0.94 -18.06 53.58
CA ILE A 36 1.15 -17.71 52.18
C ILE A 36 1.67 -18.97 51.49
N THR A 37 0.87 -19.55 50.62
CA THR A 37 1.25 -20.73 49.83
C THR A 37 2.09 -20.33 48.62
N GLN A 38 1.89 -19.12 48.14
CA GLN A 38 2.70 -18.53 47.05
C GLN A 38 2.76 -17.00 47.25
N ALA A 39 3.95 -16.46 47.33
CA ALA A 39 4.13 -15.03 47.31
C ALA A 39 3.79 -14.46 45.91
N GLY A 40 3.00 -13.41 45.87
CA GLY A 40 2.75 -12.67 44.64
C GLY A 40 4.03 -12.01 44.11
N THR A 41 4.15 -11.89 42.81
CA THR A 41 5.24 -11.12 42.22
C THR A 41 5.03 -9.63 42.53
N PRO A 42 6.02 -8.93 43.07
CA PRO A 42 5.92 -7.48 43.30
C PRO A 42 5.65 -6.75 42.00
N PHE A 43 4.70 -5.85 42.01
CA PHE A 43 4.43 -4.96 40.88
C PHE A 43 5.20 -3.65 41.13
N SER A 44 6.29 -3.43 40.40
CA SER A 44 7.18 -2.29 40.62
C SER A 44 7.19 -1.37 39.37
N ALA A 45 7.65 -0.14 39.57
CA ALA A 45 7.85 0.81 38.50
C ALA A 45 8.84 0.26 37.44
N GLU A 46 9.85 -0.47 37.86
CA GLU A 46 10.80 -1.11 36.96
C GLU A 46 10.10 -2.06 35.96
N TRP A 47 9.22 -2.93 36.44
CA TRP A 47 8.44 -3.82 35.57
C TRP A 47 7.53 -3.07 34.62
N MET A 48 6.90 -1.99 35.08
CA MET A 48 6.05 -1.16 34.23
C MET A 48 6.86 -0.47 33.15
N ASN A 49 8.03 0.06 33.51
CA ASN A 49 8.91 0.71 32.55
C ASN A 49 9.44 -0.28 31.49
N HIS A 50 9.70 -1.54 31.85
CA HIS A 50 10.03 -2.59 30.88
C HIS A 50 8.87 -2.86 29.90
N ILE A 51 7.64 -2.90 30.38
CA ILE A 51 6.45 -3.07 29.52
C ILE A 51 6.32 -1.88 28.55
N GLU A 52 6.45 -0.65 29.07
CA GLU A 52 6.39 0.57 28.27
C GLU A 52 7.47 0.59 27.17
N GLN A 53 8.70 0.18 27.50
CA GLN A 53 9.77 0.05 26.52
C GLN A 53 9.48 -1.02 25.46
N GLY A 54 8.89 -2.14 25.88
CA GLY A 54 8.47 -3.20 24.97
C GLY A 54 7.43 -2.68 23.96
N ILE A 55 6.43 -1.95 24.44
CA ILE A 55 5.40 -1.33 23.61
C ILE A 55 6.01 -0.31 22.64
N SER A 56 6.90 0.56 23.13
CA SER A 56 7.59 1.54 22.31
C SER A 56 8.43 0.88 21.20
N THR A 57 9.14 -0.18 21.51
CA THR A 57 9.93 -0.95 20.55
C THR A 57 9.06 -1.58 19.47
N LEU A 58 7.91 -2.15 19.84
CA LEU A 58 6.92 -2.69 18.91
C LEU A 58 6.35 -1.61 18.01
N ASP A 59 6.00 -0.45 18.56
CA ASP A 59 5.48 0.69 17.77
C ASP A 59 6.50 1.16 16.74
N GLN A 60 7.77 1.28 17.13
CA GLN A 60 8.88 1.63 16.23
C GLN A 60 9.06 0.57 15.14
N PHE A 61 9.00 -0.72 15.51
CA PHE A 61 9.10 -1.81 14.54
C PHE A 61 7.95 -1.74 13.54
N PHE A 62 6.69 -1.66 13.97
CA PHE A 62 5.54 -1.55 13.07
C PHE A 62 5.59 -0.29 12.21
N SER A 63 6.05 0.83 12.77
CA SER A 63 6.22 2.06 12.01
C SER A 63 7.29 1.94 10.91
N SER A 64 8.36 1.20 11.17
CA SER A 64 9.41 0.96 10.18
C SER A 64 9.01 -0.04 9.09
N VAL A 65 8.22 -1.05 9.45
CA VAL A 65 7.78 -2.12 8.53
C VAL A 65 6.54 -1.71 7.74
N ASP A 66 5.71 -0.80 8.26
CA ASP A 66 4.47 -0.36 7.62
C ASP A 66 4.64 0.07 6.15
N PRO A 67 5.67 0.85 5.75
CA PRO A 67 5.89 1.18 4.35
C PRO A 67 6.14 -0.04 3.47
N VAL A 68 6.88 -1.04 3.98
CA VAL A 68 7.20 -2.28 3.25
C VAL A 68 5.95 -3.15 3.11
N ILE A 69 5.18 -3.29 4.19
CA ILE A 69 3.93 -4.05 4.18
C ILE A 69 2.91 -3.39 3.25
N LYS A 70 2.76 -2.08 3.31
CA LYS A 70 1.89 -1.33 2.39
C LYS A 70 2.31 -1.49 0.93
N LYS A 71 3.62 -1.47 0.67
CA LYS A 71 4.18 -1.68 -0.65
C LYS A 71 3.86 -3.09 -1.17
N ALA A 72 4.09 -4.13 -0.34
CA ALA A 72 3.79 -5.51 -0.69
C ALA A 72 2.29 -5.76 -0.89
N ALA A 73 1.44 -5.21 -0.02
CA ALA A 73 0.00 -5.32 -0.15
C ALA A 73 -0.52 -4.63 -1.42
N ARG A 74 0.00 -3.46 -1.76
CA ARG A 74 -0.34 -2.77 -3.01
C ARG A 74 0.06 -3.59 -4.24
N ALA A 75 1.23 -4.22 -4.21
CA ALA A 75 1.69 -5.09 -5.28
C ALA A 75 0.78 -6.31 -5.46
N GLN A 76 0.39 -6.97 -4.35
CA GLN A 76 -0.53 -8.11 -4.39
C GLN A 76 -1.94 -7.75 -4.86
N LEU A 77 -2.41 -6.56 -4.52
CA LEU A 77 -3.72 -6.07 -4.94
C LEU A 77 -3.71 -5.40 -6.32
N GLY A 78 -2.57 -5.38 -7.01
CA GLY A 78 -2.39 -4.62 -8.25
C GLY A 78 -2.49 -3.12 -8.06
N MET A 79 -2.45 -2.65 -6.82
CA MET A 79 -2.53 -1.22 -6.47
C MET A 79 -1.13 -0.65 -6.38
N GLY A 80 -0.63 -0.13 -7.49
CA GLY A 80 0.63 0.60 -7.52
C GLY A 80 0.56 2.00 -6.91
N LYS A 81 1.69 2.69 -6.90
CA LYS A 81 1.74 4.12 -6.58
C LYS A 81 1.10 4.91 -7.73
N LEU A 82 0.12 5.76 -7.43
CA LEU A 82 -0.44 6.68 -8.42
C LEU A 82 0.67 7.64 -8.88
N LEU A 83 0.96 7.62 -10.16
CA LEU A 83 1.96 8.47 -10.80
C LEU A 83 1.32 9.65 -11.52
N TRP A 84 0.16 9.42 -12.12
CA TRP A 84 -0.54 10.44 -12.88
C TRP A 84 -2.06 10.19 -12.89
N SER A 85 -2.83 11.27 -12.93
CA SER A 85 -4.28 11.24 -13.14
C SER A 85 -4.70 12.41 -14.01
N GLY A 86 -5.66 12.17 -14.89
CA GLY A 86 -6.17 13.16 -15.84
C GLY A 86 -6.96 12.49 -16.94
N ASN A 87 -7.14 13.17 -18.06
CA ASN A 87 -7.72 12.62 -19.27
C ASN A 87 -6.71 12.73 -20.41
N TRP A 88 -6.23 11.61 -20.88
CA TRP A 88 -5.25 11.55 -21.97
C TRP A 88 -5.68 10.52 -23.00
N SER A 89 -5.97 11.01 -24.20
CA SER A 89 -6.26 10.19 -25.37
C SER A 89 -5.17 10.35 -26.44
N MET A 90 -5.24 9.54 -27.49
CA MET A 90 -4.33 9.67 -28.63
C MET A 90 -4.46 11.00 -29.37
N THR A 91 -5.59 11.68 -29.24
CA THR A 91 -5.87 12.98 -29.86
C THR A 91 -5.65 14.16 -28.94
N SER A 92 -5.62 13.95 -27.63
CA SER A 92 -5.23 14.98 -26.67
C SER A 92 -3.69 15.06 -26.58
N GLY A 93 -3.15 16.23 -26.29
CA GLY A 93 -1.72 16.37 -26.03
C GLY A 93 -1.24 15.46 -24.89
N ALA A 94 -0.07 14.87 -25.04
CA ALA A 94 0.55 14.10 -23.97
C ALA A 94 0.81 14.98 -22.73
N PRO A 95 0.69 14.44 -21.51
CA PRO A 95 1.18 15.15 -20.32
C PRO A 95 2.67 15.43 -20.51
N ALA A 96 3.13 16.60 -20.10
CA ALA A 96 4.53 17.01 -20.31
C ALA A 96 5.52 16.06 -19.64
N SER A 97 5.14 15.50 -18.48
CA SER A 97 5.89 14.45 -17.80
C SER A 97 4.99 13.66 -16.83
N ILE A 98 5.42 12.44 -16.52
CA ILE A 98 4.82 11.62 -15.45
C ILE A 98 5.94 11.32 -14.45
N PRO A 99 6.09 12.13 -13.38
CA PRO A 99 7.24 12.04 -12.50
C PRO A 99 7.44 10.65 -11.90
N GLY A 100 8.63 10.11 -12.07
CA GLY A 100 9.02 8.80 -11.54
C GLY A 100 8.57 7.60 -12.35
N ILE A 101 7.97 7.76 -13.54
CA ILE A 101 7.53 6.63 -14.37
C ILE A 101 8.69 5.73 -14.76
N SER A 102 9.86 6.29 -15.04
CA SER A 102 11.07 5.56 -15.43
C SER A 102 11.66 4.68 -14.31
N GLN A 103 11.21 4.87 -13.06
CA GLN A 103 11.65 4.06 -11.92
C GLN A 103 10.94 2.69 -11.84
N TYR A 104 9.94 2.47 -12.68
CA TYR A 104 9.13 1.26 -12.66
C TYR A 104 9.39 0.40 -13.89
N SER A 105 9.42 -0.91 -13.70
CA SER A 105 9.45 -1.89 -14.81
C SER A 105 8.06 -2.26 -15.31
N LEU A 106 7.06 -2.06 -14.46
CA LEU A 106 5.66 -2.32 -14.75
C LEU A 106 4.81 -1.13 -14.35
N ILE A 107 3.84 -0.79 -15.18
CA ILE A 107 2.80 0.20 -14.86
C ILE A 107 1.41 -0.37 -15.12
N LEU A 108 0.46 0.08 -14.34
CA LEU A 108 -0.96 -0.14 -14.58
C LEU A 108 -1.54 1.13 -15.21
N VAL A 109 -2.07 0.98 -16.40
CA VAL A 109 -2.76 2.04 -17.14
C VAL A 109 -4.25 1.81 -16.98
N GLN A 110 -4.92 2.72 -16.29
CA GLN A 110 -6.37 2.68 -16.14
C GLN A 110 -7.00 3.54 -17.23
N ASN A 111 -7.84 2.93 -18.05
CA ASN A 111 -8.64 3.62 -19.03
C ASN A 111 -10.14 3.41 -18.76
N GLN A 112 -11.00 4.02 -19.55
CA GLN A 112 -12.45 3.96 -19.36
C GLN A 112 -13.04 2.55 -19.58
N ILE A 113 -12.33 1.66 -20.26
CA ILE A 113 -12.85 0.35 -20.64
C ILE A 113 -12.31 -0.76 -19.76
N ALA A 114 -10.98 -0.83 -19.60
CA ALA A 114 -10.34 -1.90 -18.85
C ALA A 114 -8.91 -1.52 -18.44
N PRO A 115 -8.44 -1.95 -17.28
CA PRO A 115 -7.06 -1.74 -16.86
C PRO A 115 -6.10 -2.54 -17.75
N ILE A 116 -4.96 -1.93 -18.11
CA ILE A 116 -3.92 -2.54 -18.93
C ILE A 116 -2.62 -2.53 -18.14
N ILE A 117 -1.98 -3.68 -17.97
CA ILE A 117 -0.65 -3.77 -17.38
C ILE A 117 0.38 -3.67 -18.49
N CYS A 118 1.24 -2.67 -18.41
CA CYS A 118 2.31 -2.44 -19.37
C CYS A 118 3.66 -2.72 -18.72
N GLY A 119 4.49 -3.51 -19.39
CA GLY A 119 5.89 -3.73 -19.07
C GLY A 119 6.80 -2.82 -19.87
N ILE A 120 7.99 -2.52 -19.33
CA ILE A 120 9.00 -1.76 -20.05
C ILE A 120 9.64 -2.62 -21.16
N GLU A 121 9.68 -2.09 -22.37
CA GLU A 121 10.41 -2.68 -23.46
C GLU A 121 11.87 -2.25 -23.39
N THR A 122 12.77 -3.20 -23.16
CA THR A 122 14.18 -2.93 -22.86
C THR A 122 14.94 -2.22 -23.98
N VAL A 123 14.48 -2.37 -25.23
CA VAL A 123 15.15 -1.76 -26.41
C VAL A 123 14.78 -0.30 -26.57
N THR A 124 13.52 0.05 -26.35
CA THR A 124 13.00 1.40 -26.64
C THR A 124 12.73 2.21 -25.37
N GLY A 125 12.66 1.57 -24.19
CA GLY A 125 12.26 2.21 -22.94
C GLY A 125 10.77 2.54 -22.86
N ASN A 126 9.98 2.12 -23.85
CA ASN A 126 8.53 2.35 -23.85
C ASN A 126 7.81 1.34 -22.96
N PHE A 127 6.67 1.73 -22.43
CA PHE A 127 5.77 0.78 -21.76
C PHE A 127 4.79 0.20 -22.78
N VAL A 128 4.77 -1.12 -22.89
CA VAL A 128 3.89 -1.85 -23.79
C VAL A 128 3.14 -2.91 -23.01
N GLY A 129 1.84 -3.01 -23.23
CA GLY A 129 1.03 -3.97 -22.49
C GLY A 129 -0.27 -4.35 -23.18
N LYS A 130 -0.85 -5.40 -22.61
CA LYS A 130 -2.15 -5.92 -23.04
C LYS A 130 -3.09 -5.92 -21.84
N GLY A 131 -4.35 -5.65 -22.13
CA GLY A 131 -5.43 -5.70 -21.18
C GLY A 131 -6.17 -7.04 -21.22
N PRO A 132 -7.24 -7.14 -20.43
CA PRO A 132 -8.06 -8.33 -20.44
C PRO A 132 -8.72 -8.57 -21.81
N SER A 133 -8.85 -9.84 -22.15
CA SER A 133 -9.58 -10.26 -23.34
C SER A 133 -11.08 -10.37 -23.04
N ARG A 134 -11.91 -9.95 -23.97
CA ARG A 134 -13.36 -10.01 -23.85
C ARG A 134 -14.00 -10.63 -25.09
N PHE A 135 -14.88 -11.61 -24.90
CA PHE A 135 -15.75 -12.08 -25.97
C PHE A 135 -16.78 -11.02 -26.33
N ILE A 136 -16.88 -10.66 -27.60
CA ILE A 136 -17.87 -9.69 -28.08
C ILE A 136 -19.15 -10.42 -28.47
N SER A 137 -19.05 -11.58 -29.09
CA SER A 137 -20.20 -12.32 -29.59
C SER A 137 -19.96 -13.81 -29.59
N ALA A 138 -20.88 -14.57 -29.02
CA ALA A 138 -20.85 -16.02 -29.11
C ALA A 138 -21.13 -16.55 -30.52
N SER A 139 -21.89 -15.80 -31.32
CA SER A 139 -22.22 -16.21 -32.69
C SER A 139 -21.10 -15.97 -33.69
N SER A 140 -20.27 -14.93 -33.48
CA SER A 140 -19.14 -14.64 -34.35
C SER A 140 -17.81 -15.19 -33.85
N GLN A 141 -17.80 -15.80 -32.65
CA GLN A 141 -16.58 -16.28 -31.98
C GLN A 141 -15.46 -15.24 -31.95
N SER A 142 -15.83 -13.97 -31.79
CA SER A 142 -14.88 -12.86 -31.82
C SER A 142 -14.41 -12.51 -30.42
N LEU A 143 -13.09 -12.44 -30.27
CA LEU A 143 -12.40 -12.03 -29.05
C LEU A 143 -11.76 -10.67 -29.28
N VAL A 144 -11.89 -9.77 -28.30
CA VAL A 144 -11.18 -8.50 -28.29
C VAL A 144 -10.16 -8.49 -27.18
N GLU A 145 -8.94 -8.09 -27.52
CA GLU A 145 -7.85 -7.89 -26.58
C GLU A 145 -7.39 -6.44 -26.66
N TYR A 146 -7.47 -5.71 -25.54
CA TYR A 146 -7.01 -4.32 -25.50
C TYR A 146 -5.49 -4.25 -25.36
N PHE A 147 -4.88 -3.22 -25.92
CA PHE A 147 -3.46 -2.95 -25.77
C PHE A 147 -3.19 -1.45 -25.57
N ALA A 148 -2.06 -1.14 -24.95
CA ALA A 148 -1.57 0.22 -24.83
C ALA A 148 -0.05 0.24 -25.01
N LYS A 149 0.45 1.34 -25.59
CA LYS A 149 1.86 1.69 -25.63
C LYS A 149 2.01 3.13 -25.20
N ILE A 150 2.87 3.36 -24.20
CA ILE A 150 3.26 4.70 -23.74
C ILE A 150 4.72 4.91 -24.09
N SER A 151 5.00 5.92 -24.88
CA SER A 151 6.36 6.30 -25.26
C SER A 151 6.93 7.23 -24.19
N VAL A 152 8.04 6.83 -23.57
CA VAL A 152 8.73 7.58 -22.54
C VAL A 152 10.13 7.94 -23.03
N GLU A 153 10.47 9.21 -22.93
CA GLU A 153 11.78 9.76 -23.22
C GLU A 153 12.57 10.03 -21.92
N ALA A 154 13.73 10.63 -22.05
CA ALA A 154 14.56 10.98 -20.88
C ALA A 154 13.80 11.87 -19.89
N GLN A 155 14.13 11.73 -18.60
CA GLN A 155 13.57 12.55 -17.50
C GLN A 155 12.05 12.45 -17.32
N ASP A 156 11.48 11.24 -17.50
CA ASP A 156 10.05 10.98 -17.33
C ASP A 156 9.13 11.75 -18.30
N HIS A 157 9.71 12.30 -19.37
CA HIS A 157 8.95 12.95 -20.43
C HIS A 157 8.19 11.91 -21.24
N VAL A 158 6.90 12.12 -21.44
CA VAL A 158 6.03 11.24 -22.20
C VAL A 158 5.73 11.86 -23.54
N SER A 159 6.10 11.17 -24.62
CA SER A 159 6.00 11.70 -25.99
C SER A 159 4.84 11.14 -26.79
N GLY A 160 4.23 10.06 -26.35
CA GLY A 160 3.13 9.46 -27.11
C GLY A 160 2.35 8.39 -26.42
N LEU A 161 1.13 8.21 -26.88
CA LEU A 161 0.20 7.17 -26.50
C LEU A 161 -0.32 6.47 -27.74
N VAL A 162 -0.30 5.16 -27.73
CA VAL A 162 -1.06 4.33 -28.67
C VAL A 162 -1.95 3.41 -27.85
N ILE A 163 -3.24 3.46 -28.04
CA ILE A 163 -4.21 2.61 -27.41
C ILE A 163 -5.16 2.03 -28.46
N GLY A 164 -5.58 0.79 -28.27
CA GLY A 164 -6.46 0.14 -29.23
C GLY A 164 -6.82 -1.26 -28.80
N TYR A 165 -7.36 -2.00 -29.74
CA TYR A 165 -7.71 -3.39 -29.52
C TYR A 165 -7.45 -4.25 -30.75
N LEU A 166 -7.14 -5.50 -30.48
CA LEU A 166 -7.05 -6.57 -31.46
C LEU A 166 -8.37 -7.32 -31.47
N THR A 167 -8.97 -7.48 -32.62
CA THR A 167 -10.14 -8.34 -32.78
C THR A 167 -9.71 -9.62 -33.47
N TYR A 168 -9.89 -10.73 -32.81
CA TYR A 168 -9.67 -12.07 -33.32
C TYR A 168 -11.01 -12.61 -33.81
N PHE A 169 -11.08 -12.95 -35.10
CA PHE A 169 -12.27 -13.60 -35.69
C PHE A 169 -11.98 -15.11 -35.77
N GLY A 170 -12.87 -15.90 -35.19
CA GLY A 170 -12.81 -17.36 -35.26
C GLY A 170 -13.13 -17.92 -36.66
N ALA A 171 -13.30 -19.22 -36.73
CA ALA A 171 -13.67 -19.88 -38.00
C ALA A 171 -14.96 -19.25 -38.59
N PRO A 172 -15.04 -19.10 -39.93
CA PRO A 172 -14.11 -19.61 -40.92
C PRO A 172 -12.92 -18.69 -41.25
N ASN A 173 -12.92 -17.45 -40.78
CA ASN A 173 -11.97 -16.42 -41.30
C ASN A 173 -10.59 -16.45 -40.65
N ASN A 174 -10.47 -16.85 -39.37
CA ASN A 174 -9.21 -16.89 -38.62
C ASN A 174 -8.31 -15.67 -38.81
N THR A 175 -8.91 -14.47 -38.84
CA THR A 175 -8.21 -13.21 -39.08
C THR A 175 -8.08 -12.39 -37.83
N VAL A 176 -7.06 -11.53 -37.78
CA VAL A 176 -6.86 -10.56 -36.70
C VAL A 176 -6.93 -9.17 -37.33
N SER A 177 -7.73 -8.31 -36.76
CA SER A 177 -7.74 -6.88 -37.12
C SER A 177 -7.23 -6.03 -35.95
N VAL A 178 -6.52 -4.96 -36.30
CA VAL A 178 -6.05 -3.96 -35.34
C VAL A 178 -6.90 -2.71 -35.50
N THR A 179 -7.47 -2.26 -34.39
CA THR A 179 -8.22 -0.99 -34.37
C THR A 179 -7.60 -0.06 -33.36
N LEU A 180 -7.20 1.13 -33.78
CA LEU A 180 -6.76 2.18 -32.87
C LEU A 180 -7.99 2.90 -32.32
N ASP A 181 -7.99 3.12 -31.01
CA ASP A 181 -9.10 3.77 -30.31
C ASP A 181 -8.69 5.19 -29.88
N ASN A 182 -9.03 6.15 -30.73
CA ASN A 182 -8.72 7.55 -30.51
C ASN A 182 -9.58 8.23 -29.44
N THR A 183 -10.66 7.57 -29.03
CA THR A 183 -11.64 8.13 -28.09
C THR A 183 -11.45 7.62 -26.66
N ASN A 184 -10.73 6.52 -26.51
CA ASN A 184 -10.49 5.92 -25.20
C ASN A 184 -9.44 6.74 -24.44
N GLU A 185 -9.82 7.21 -23.27
CA GLU A 185 -8.97 8.04 -22.43
C GLU A 185 -8.33 7.23 -21.30
N ILE A 186 -7.04 7.46 -21.09
CA ILE A 186 -6.36 7.05 -19.87
C ILE A 186 -6.75 8.04 -18.78
N THR A 187 -7.19 7.52 -17.66
CA THR A 187 -7.59 8.33 -16.50
C THR A 187 -6.57 8.30 -15.38
N GLN A 188 -5.83 7.22 -15.23
CA GLN A 188 -4.84 7.05 -14.20
C GLN A 188 -3.69 6.16 -14.66
N ILE A 189 -2.50 6.43 -14.14
CA ILE A 189 -1.31 5.58 -14.31
C ILE A 189 -0.71 5.30 -12.94
N TYR A 190 -0.48 4.03 -12.65
CA TYR A 190 0.15 3.57 -11.42
C TYR A 190 1.46 2.87 -11.71
N GLY A 191 2.50 3.18 -10.97
CA GLY A 191 3.74 2.40 -10.96
C GLY A 191 3.54 1.14 -10.15
N LEU A 192 3.80 -0.02 -10.75
CA LEU A 192 3.83 -1.31 -10.08
C LEU A 192 5.27 -1.67 -9.70
N LEU A 193 5.42 -2.54 -8.73
CA LEU A 193 6.73 -2.95 -8.20
C LEU A 193 7.41 -3.99 -9.06
#